data_067124bc4803b26d0c55a16454266f12
#
_entry.id   067124bc4803b26d0c55a16454266f12
#
_cell.length_a   1.000
_cell.length_b   1.000
_cell.length_c   1.000
_cell.angle_alpha   90.00
_cell.angle_beta   90.00
_cell.angle_gamma   90.00
#
_symmetry.space_group_name_H-M   'P 1'
#
loop_
_entity.id
_entity.type
_entity.pdbx_description
1 polymer ?
#
loop_
_entity_poly.entity_id
_entity_poly.type
_entity_poly.pdbx_seq_one_letter_code
_entity_poly.pdbx_strand_id
1 'polypeptide(L)'
;MNQSKTLLEGIKISRQLINDIFFMYETRMKSSYFTRTRKMEFQSTMMFMLNFVKKSLQIELDSFFKTFKGVGQSITKQAYSEARQKISPTAFIKLADTIISWYYGDNDFKTFKGYRLSAIDGSVLELNNSERLREAFGYVENQTVKLARALASGIYDIENDMMITSIITRYNNSERDIAIELIEKLKLLGLKNDLILFDRGYPSAGFILYLENSRINYLMRVSSQFLKAVNGAKKTDQIVEVKIDGKIIRIRVLRFMLDSGIEEVLITNIFDKSLGIKDFKKLYFKRWGIEIKYDELKNRLQIENFTGDTAIAVEQDFYASIYLSNMAALAKAEANQTIDSRNEGKNLKYEYKVNTNILIGKLKDSLVLMLLEENIKKRTKMLNQIMREIARNTVPIRPERSNIRKMGLKANKYSLNQKRCL
;
A
#
# COMPACT_ATOMS: atom_id res chain seq x y z
N MET A 1 1.57 23.35 -17.36
CA MET A 1 2.49 22.26 -17.71
C MET A 1 2.17 21.09 -16.79
N ASN A 2 1.57 20.03 -17.30
CA ASN A 2 1.35 18.83 -16.50
C ASN A 2 2.71 18.31 -16.07
N GLN A 3 2.95 18.27 -14.75
CA GLN A 3 4.16 17.65 -14.23
C GLN A 3 4.07 16.15 -14.52
N SER A 4 5.03 15.61 -15.27
CA SER A 4 5.06 14.17 -15.53
C SER A 4 5.27 13.41 -14.21
N LYS A 5 4.33 12.56 -13.85
CA LYS A 5 4.37 11.74 -12.62
C LYS A 5 5.34 10.57 -12.78
N THR A 6 6.63 10.89 -12.80
CA THR A 6 7.71 9.95 -13.02
C THR A 6 8.40 9.54 -11.73
N LEU A 7 9.06 8.39 -11.76
CA LEU A 7 9.93 7.95 -10.65
C LEU A 7 11.04 8.97 -10.36
N LEU A 8 11.55 9.67 -11.39
CA LEU A 8 12.59 10.69 -11.22
C LEU A 8 12.11 11.86 -10.34
N GLU A 9 10.89 12.36 -10.58
CA GLU A 9 10.32 13.43 -9.75
C GLU A 9 10.02 12.95 -8.34
N GLY A 10 9.51 11.72 -8.17
CA GLY A 10 9.34 11.11 -6.86
C GLY A 10 10.65 11.01 -6.07
N ILE A 11 11.75 10.61 -6.72
CA ILE A 11 13.09 10.58 -6.12
C ILE A 11 13.55 12.00 -5.73
N LYS A 12 13.34 12.99 -6.58
CA LYS A 12 13.73 14.38 -6.33
C LYS A 12 13.00 14.95 -5.10
N ILE A 13 11.69 14.77 -5.03
CA ILE A 13 10.84 15.20 -3.91
C ILE A 13 11.30 14.51 -2.62
N SER A 14 11.50 13.21 -2.64
CA SER A 14 11.96 12.44 -1.48
C SER A 14 13.32 12.90 -0.99
N ARG A 15 14.27 13.17 -1.91
CA ARG A 15 15.57 13.73 -1.54
C ARG A 15 15.47 15.10 -0.88
N GLN A 16 14.67 15.99 -1.44
CA GLN A 16 14.45 17.33 -0.89
C GLN A 16 13.95 17.22 0.54
N LEU A 17 12.94 16.37 0.78
CA LEU A 17 12.38 16.19 2.11
C LEU A 17 13.38 15.56 3.09
N ILE A 18 14.07 14.48 2.73
CA ILE A 18 15.02 13.79 3.62
C ILE A 18 16.20 14.70 4.00
N ASN A 19 16.60 15.63 3.13
CA ASN A 19 17.68 16.58 3.39
C ASN A 19 17.20 17.88 4.04
N ASP A 20 15.90 18.06 4.26
CA ASP A 20 15.35 19.23 4.93
C ASP A 20 15.61 19.14 6.45
N ILE A 21 16.23 20.17 7.00
CA ILE A 21 16.53 20.25 8.42
C ILE A 21 15.25 20.37 9.27
N PHE A 22 14.22 21.04 8.77
CA PHE A 22 12.94 21.16 9.48
C PHE A 22 12.24 19.80 9.55
N PHE A 23 12.29 19.01 8.49
CA PHE A 23 11.78 17.64 8.48
C PHE A 23 12.46 16.77 9.55
N MET A 24 13.79 16.89 9.69
CA MET A 24 14.53 16.22 10.77
C MET A 24 14.05 16.69 12.15
N TYR A 25 13.89 18.01 12.35
CA TYR A 25 13.45 18.54 13.65
C TYR A 25 12.04 18.08 14.04
N GLU A 26 11.15 17.96 13.09
CA GLU A 26 9.77 17.50 13.30
C GLU A 26 9.65 16.00 13.55
N THR A 27 10.60 15.21 13.03
CA THR A 27 10.49 13.75 13.01
C THR A 27 11.50 13.03 13.91
N ARG A 28 12.39 13.75 14.59
CA ARG A 28 13.23 13.19 15.65
C ARG A 28 12.45 13.02 16.95
N MET A 29 12.72 11.94 17.67
CA MET A 29 12.00 11.59 18.91
C MET A 29 12.25 12.57 20.07
N LYS A 30 13.40 13.26 20.08
CA LYS A 30 13.77 14.28 21.11
C LYS A 30 14.56 15.40 20.45
N SER A 31 14.40 16.62 20.98
CA SER A 31 15.10 17.81 20.48
C SER A 31 16.63 17.72 20.52
N SER A 32 17.19 16.90 21.39
CA SER A 32 18.63 16.66 21.51
C SER A 32 19.20 15.66 20.52
N TYR A 33 18.34 14.95 19.75
CA TYR A 33 18.81 13.95 18.81
C TYR A 33 19.26 14.59 17.49
N PHE A 34 20.28 13.99 16.85
CA PHE A 34 20.89 14.46 15.60
C PHE A 34 21.45 15.90 15.64
N THR A 35 21.83 16.40 16.84
CA THR A 35 22.44 17.72 17.02
C THR A 35 23.97 17.71 16.88
N ARG A 36 24.60 16.53 16.94
CA ARG A 36 26.05 16.35 16.81
C ARG A 36 26.37 15.55 15.57
N THR A 37 27.43 15.89 14.86
CA THR A 37 27.94 15.10 13.74
C THR A 37 28.41 13.75 14.23
N ARG A 38 27.77 12.68 13.74
CA ARG A 38 28.10 11.28 14.03
C ARG A 38 28.15 10.51 12.72
N LYS A 39 28.68 9.27 12.73
CA LYS A 39 28.70 8.39 11.55
C LYS A 39 27.28 8.10 11.03
N MET A 40 26.31 7.89 11.95
CA MET A 40 24.88 7.74 11.64
C MET A 40 24.16 9.08 11.83
N GLU A 41 24.12 9.87 10.78
CA GLU A 41 23.32 11.10 10.69
C GLU A 41 21.85 10.73 10.36
N PHE A 42 20.94 11.69 10.50
CA PHE A 42 19.53 11.50 10.21
C PHE A 42 19.30 10.98 8.79
N GLN A 43 19.88 11.66 7.79
CA GLN A 43 19.74 11.33 6.37
C GLN A 43 20.27 9.92 6.06
N SER A 44 21.47 9.60 6.55
CA SER A 44 22.08 8.28 6.36
C SER A 44 21.24 7.17 6.99
N THR A 45 20.65 7.43 8.16
CA THR A 45 19.77 6.48 8.85
C THR A 45 18.49 6.26 8.05
N MET A 46 17.83 7.33 7.61
CA MET A 46 16.63 7.27 6.77
C MET A 46 16.92 6.50 5.46
N MET A 47 18.00 6.86 4.75
CA MET A 47 18.35 6.20 3.49
C MET A 47 18.65 4.71 3.68
N PHE A 48 19.33 4.33 4.76
CA PHE A 48 19.58 2.94 5.06
C PHE A 48 18.29 2.16 5.36
N MET A 49 17.33 2.77 6.06
CA MET A 49 16.03 2.15 6.34
C MET A 49 15.17 1.97 5.08
N LEU A 50 15.37 2.79 4.06
CA LEU A 50 14.75 2.63 2.73
C LEU A 50 15.49 1.59 1.86
N ASN A 51 16.65 1.11 2.32
CA ASN A 51 17.36 0.05 1.63
C ASN A 51 16.68 -1.29 1.93
N PHE A 52 16.33 -2.00 0.86
CA PHE A 52 15.72 -3.32 1.02
C PHE A 52 16.78 -4.33 1.51
N VAL A 53 16.74 -4.66 2.79
CA VAL A 53 17.68 -5.61 3.40
C VAL A 53 17.51 -6.99 2.77
N LYS A 54 18.58 -7.52 2.19
CA LYS A 54 18.63 -8.85 1.54
C LYS A 54 19.52 -9.84 2.25
N LYS A 55 20.49 -9.33 3.03
CA LYS A 55 21.53 -10.09 3.72
C LYS A 55 21.43 -9.83 5.23
N SER A 56 22.36 -10.37 5.99
CA SER A 56 22.43 -9.99 7.40
C SER A 56 22.63 -8.49 7.57
N LEU A 57 22.02 -7.90 8.58
CA LEU A 57 22.00 -6.45 8.81
C LEU A 57 23.41 -5.84 8.81
N GLN A 58 24.41 -6.54 9.39
CA GLN A 58 25.78 -6.03 9.41
C GLN A 58 26.41 -5.97 8.01
N ILE A 59 26.17 -6.98 7.18
CA ILE A 59 26.70 -7.01 5.80
C ILE A 59 26.05 -5.89 4.95
N GLU A 60 24.76 -5.63 5.16
CA GLU A 60 24.06 -4.54 4.47
C GLU A 60 24.58 -3.17 4.92
N LEU A 61 24.83 -2.99 6.22
CA LEU A 61 25.46 -1.77 6.75
C LEU A 61 26.83 -1.54 6.14
N ASP A 62 27.69 -2.55 6.11
CA ASP A 62 29.03 -2.46 5.53
C ASP A 62 28.97 -2.11 4.03
N SER A 63 28.06 -2.75 3.29
CA SER A 63 27.85 -2.48 1.87
C SER A 63 27.34 -1.06 1.62
N PHE A 64 26.37 -0.60 2.42
CA PHE A 64 25.80 0.74 2.31
C PHE A 64 26.86 1.81 2.60
N PHE A 65 27.60 1.67 3.70
CA PHE A 65 28.62 2.66 4.08
C PHE A 65 29.81 2.67 3.13
N LYS A 66 30.23 1.53 2.59
CA LYS A 66 31.23 1.45 1.54
C LYS A 66 30.81 2.28 0.31
N THR A 67 29.55 2.20 -0.06
CA THR A 67 29.03 2.95 -1.21
C THR A 67 28.82 4.43 -0.90
N PHE A 68 28.38 4.77 0.30
CA PHE A 68 27.99 6.13 0.68
C PHE A 68 29.15 6.99 1.18
N LYS A 69 30.05 6.44 2.00
CA LYS A 69 31.17 7.19 2.62
C LYS A 69 32.57 6.68 2.24
N GLY A 70 32.64 5.67 1.38
CA GLY A 70 33.89 5.09 0.92
C GLY A 70 34.43 3.93 1.74
N VAL A 71 35.53 3.35 1.28
CA VAL A 71 36.16 2.18 1.89
C VAL A 71 36.72 2.55 3.29
N GLY A 72 36.51 1.67 4.27
CA GLY A 72 37.03 1.84 5.65
C GLY A 72 36.04 2.46 6.62
N GLN A 73 34.83 2.82 6.17
CA GLN A 73 33.77 3.27 7.07
C GLN A 73 32.86 2.07 7.39
N SER A 74 32.81 1.67 8.66
CA SER A 74 31.92 0.63 9.17
C SER A 74 31.15 1.13 10.37
N ILE A 75 29.94 0.62 10.53
CA ILE A 75 29.04 0.89 11.66
C ILE A 75 28.47 -0.41 12.15
N THR A 76 28.44 -0.60 13.44
CA THR A 76 27.86 -1.79 14.05
C THR A 76 26.31 -1.77 13.96
N LYS A 77 25.69 -2.94 13.85
CA LYS A 77 24.24 -3.06 13.94
C LYS A 77 23.64 -2.46 15.22
N GLN A 78 24.40 -2.43 16.33
CA GLN A 78 23.97 -1.77 17.56
C GLN A 78 23.92 -0.26 17.41
N ALA A 79 24.96 0.39 16.84
CA ALA A 79 24.97 1.82 16.59
C ALA A 79 23.86 2.25 15.63
N TYR A 80 23.55 1.42 14.62
CA TYR A 80 22.39 1.62 13.77
C TYR A 80 21.07 1.50 14.54
N SER A 81 20.90 0.47 15.36
CA SER A 81 19.70 0.27 16.17
C SER A 81 19.44 1.47 17.10
N GLU A 82 20.50 2.00 17.73
CA GLU A 82 20.42 3.20 18.56
C GLU A 82 20.09 4.46 17.74
N ALA A 83 20.59 4.58 16.52
CA ALA A 83 20.30 5.72 15.65
C ALA A 83 18.84 5.69 15.17
N ARG A 84 18.34 4.53 14.72
CA ARG A 84 16.95 4.40 14.24
C ARG A 84 15.92 4.70 15.34
N GLN A 85 16.17 4.32 16.59
CA GLN A 85 15.30 4.61 17.73
C GLN A 85 15.12 6.13 17.99
N LYS A 86 15.94 6.97 17.38
CA LYS A 86 15.87 8.44 17.49
C LYS A 86 14.95 9.07 16.44
N ILE A 87 14.49 8.30 15.45
CA ILE A 87 13.61 8.74 14.37
C ILE A 87 12.19 8.27 14.69
N SER A 88 11.22 9.18 14.63
CA SER A 88 9.81 8.83 14.76
C SER A 88 9.33 8.07 13.50
N PRO A 89 8.45 7.06 13.63
CA PRO A 89 7.77 6.45 12.49
C PRO A 89 7.05 7.48 11.60
N THR A 90 6.65 8.63 12.16
CA THR A 90 6.03 9.72 11.40
C THR A 90 6.91 10.25 10.27
N ALA A 91 8.24 10.05 10.31
CA ALA A 91 9.14 10.41 9.21
C ALA A 91 8.77 9.65 7.92
N PHE A 92 8.46 8.36 8.01
CA PHE A 92 8.09 7.55 6.86
C PHE A 92 6.65 7.80 6.41
N ILE A 93 5.75 8.11 7.36
CA ILE A 93 4.38 8.54 7.06
C ILE A 93 4.43 9.83 6.24
N LYS A 94 5.11 10.87 6.73
CA LYS A 94 5.26 12.16 6.03
C LYS A 94 5.94 12.00 4.66
N LEU A 95 6.92 11.10 4.55
CA LEU A 95 7.57 10.81 3.27
C LEU A 95 6.58 10.22 2.26
N ALA A 96 5.76 9.25 2.68
CA ALA A 96 4.71 8.66 1.84
C ALA A 96 3.61 9.69 1.50
N ASP A 97 3.13 10.45 2.48
CA ASP A 97 2.09 11.48 2.31
C ASP A 97 2.54 12.60 1.34
N THR A 98 3.82 12.95 1.36
CA THR A 98 4.39 13.93 0.43
C THR A 98 4.32 13.43 -1.01
N ILE A 99 4.63 12.16 -1.26
CA ILE A 99 4.49 11.55 -2.59
C ILE A 99 3.03 11.48 -3.01
N ILE A 100 2.13 11.11 -2.11
CA ILE A 100 0.69 11.04 -2.39
C ILE A 100 0.12 12.44 -2.66
N SER A 101 0.45 13.44 -1.85
CA SER A 101 0.00 14.82 -2.04
C SER A 101 0.48 15.40 -3.37
N TRP A 102 1.73 15.14 -3.74
CA TRP A 102 2.27 15.52 -5.04
C TRP A 102 1.54 14.78 -6.18
N TYR A 103 1.33 13.46 -6.05
CA TYR A 103 0.70 12.66 -7.09
C TYR A 103 -0.73 13.10 -7.42
N TYR A 104 -1.51 13.46 -6.41
CA TYR A 104 -2.91 13.88 -6.58
C TYR A 104 -3.09 15.42 -6.67
N GLY A 105 -2.02 16.19 -6.51
CA GLY A 105 -2.10 17.66 -6.38
C GLY A 105 -2.63 18.38 -7.61
N ASP A 106 -2.33 17.88 -8.80
CA ASP A 106 -2.75 18.49 -10.09
C ASP A 106 -4.08 17.93 -10.64
N ASN A 107 -4.73 17.02 -9.94
CA ASN A 107 -5.93 16.28 -10.36
C ASN A 107 -5.80 15.48 -11.68
N ASP A 108 -4.59 15.27 -12.17
CA ASP A 108 -4.31 14.47 -13.37
C ASP A 108 -3.94 13.04 -12.94
N PHE A 109 -4.92 12.20 -12.69
CA PHE A 109 -4.77 10.79 -12.34
C PHE A 109 -5.92 9.97 -12.94
N LYS A 110 -5.72 8.67 -13.05
CA LYS A 110 -6.73 7.76 -13.62
C LYS A 110 -7.94 7.69 -12.70
N THR A 111 -9.12 7.81 -13.30
CA THR A 111 -10.41 7.71 -12.60
C THR A 111 -11.28 6.65 -13.26
N PHE A 112 -12.19 6.07 -12.49
CA PHE A 112 -13.27 5.25 -13.02
C PHE A 112 -14.52 6.12 -13.15
N LYS A 113 -14.89 6.48 -14.40
CA LYS A 113 -16.05 7.37 -14.67
C LYS A 113 -16.08 8.62 -13.80
N GLY A 114 -14.94 9.25 -13.59
CA GLY A 114 -14.79 10.45 -12.77
C GLY A 114 -14.59 10.21 -11.27
N TYR A 115 -14.67 8.97 -10.80
CA TYR A 115 -14.38 8.63 -9.40
C TYR A 115 -12.92 8.21 -9.21
N ARG A 116 -12.26 8.68 -8.12
CA ARG A 116 -11.05 8.03 -7.62
C ARG A 116 -11.47 6.72 -6.96
N LEU A 117 -11.12 5.61 -7.60
CA LEU A 117 -11.57 4.28 -7.20
C LEU A 117 -10.61 3.67 -6.21
N SER A 118 -11.05 3.49 -4.98
CA SER A 118 -10.24 2.90 -3.91
C SER A 118 -10.91 1.69 -3.28
N ALA A 119 -10.11 0.85 -2.61
CA ALA A 119 -10.59 -0.19 -1.71
C ALA A 119 -9.97 -0.02 -0.34
N ILE A 120 -10.71 -0.39 0.70
CA ILE A 120 -10.20 -0.54 2.07
C ILE A 120 -10.30 -2.00 2.45
N ASP A 121 -9.20 -2.51 3.01
CA ASP A 121 -9.15 -3.86 3.56
C ASP A 121 -8.08 -3.95 4.65
N GLY A 122 -8.19 -4.98 5.49
CA GLY A 122 -7.21 -5.31 6.52
C GLY A 122 -6.38 -6.52 6.15
N SER A 123 -5.14 -6.57 6.63
CA SER A 123 -4.27 -7.73 6.50
C SER A 123 -3.49 -7.97 7.78
N VAL A 124 -3.55 -9.19 8.28
CA VAL A 124 -2.76 -9.59 9.46
C VAL A 124 -1.30 -9.74 9.05
N LEU A 125 -0.41 -9.06 9.76
CA LEU A 125 1.04 -9.19 9.60
C LEU A 125 1.63 -10.08 10.68
N GLU A 126 2.56 -10.94 10.28
CA GLU A 126 3.37 -11.75 11.18
C GLU A 126 4.55 -10.91 11.68
N LEU A 127 4.71 -10.86 13.00
CA LEU A 127 5.81 -10.15 13.65
C LEU A 127 6.84 -11.13 14.22
N ASN A 128 8.05 -10.64 14.51
CA ASN A 128 9.01 -11.37 15.33
C ASN A 128 8.34 -11.74 16.66
N ASN A 129 8.44 -13.00 17.08
CA ASN A 129 7.68 -13.47 18.23
C ASN A 129 8.38 -13.16 19.57
N SER A 130 8.49 -11.88 19.92
CA SER A 130 8.97 -11.39 21.21
C SER A 130 7.82 -11.01 22.13
N GLU A 131 8.03 -11.06 23.45
CA GLU A 131 7.06 -10.62 24.44
C GLU A 131 6.69 -9.15 24.23
N ARG A 132 7.69 -8.30 24.04
CA ARG A 132 7.53 -6.86 23.76
C ARG A 132 6.59 -6.57 22.58
N LEU A 133 6.70 -7.34 21.49
CA LEU A 133 5.83 -7.16 20.32
C LEU A 133 4.44 -7.74 20.53
N ARG A 134 4.31 -8.83 21.32
CA ARG A 134 2.99 -9.34 21.73
C ARG A 134 2.24 -8.33 22.59
N GLU A 135 2.93 -7.65 23.49
CA GLU A 135 2.33 -6.58 24.33
C GLU A 135 1.93 -5.37 23.48
N ALA A 136 2.79 -4.92 22.56
CA ALA A 136 2.55 -3.74 21.73
C ALA A 136 1.43 -3.96 20.71
N PHE A 137 1.47 -5.06 19.97
CA PHE A 137 0.58 -5.28 18.82
C PHE A 137 -0.48 -6.36 19.06
N GLY A 138 -0.34 -7.18 20.11
CA GLY A 138 -1.23 -8.31 20.36
C GLY A 138 -0.69 -9.60 19.74
N TYR A 139 -1.45 -10.66 19.89
CA TYR A 139 -1.05 -12.00 19.45
C TYR A 139 -2.27 -12.87 19.13
N VAL A 140 -2.03 -13.95 18.40
CA VAL A 140 -2.93 -15.09 18.30
C VAL A 140 -2.41 -16.19 19.22
N GLU A 141 -3.30 -16.84 19.94
CA GLU A 141 -2.98 -17.90 20.88
C GLU A 141 -3.70 -19.19 20.50
N ASN A 142 -2.99 -20.31 20.61
CA ASN A 142 -3.55 -21.64 20.66
C ASN A 142 -3.09 -22.33 21.96
N GLN A 143 -3.43 -23.60 22.15
CA GLN A 143 -3.12 -24.34 23.39
C GLN A 143 -1.62 -24.38 23.75
N THR A 144 -0.71 -24.14 22.79
CA THR A 144 0.73 -24.35 22.97
C THR A 144 1.59 -23.12 22.64
N VAL A 145 1.11 -22.20 21.83
CA VAL A 145 1.94 -21.10 21.29
C VAL A 145 1.18 -19.79 21.23
N LYS A 146 1.86 -18.71 21.63
CA LYS A 146 1.45 -17.32 21.41
C LYS A 146 2.30 -16.73 20.29
N LEU A 147 1.68 -16.24 19.22
CA LEU A 147 2.38 -15.65 18.07
C LEU A 147 2.02 -14.19 17.93
N ALA A 148 3.02 -13.30 17.99
CA ALA A 148 2.83 -11.87 17.80
C ALA A 148 2.24 -11.59 16.42
N ARG A 149 1.21 -10.73 16.37
CA ARG A 149 0.50 -10.31 15.16
C ARG A 149 0.19 -8.82 15.24
N ALA A 150 0.15 -8.18 14.09
CA ALA A 150 -0.38 -6.84 13.94
C ALA A 150 -1.48 -6.84 12.87
N LEU A 151 -2.37 -5.87 12.93
CA LEU A 151 -3.33 -5.59 11.88
C LEU A 151 -2.83 -4.38 11.08
N ALA A 152 -2.63 -4.59 9.78
CA ALA A 152 -2.38 -3.51 8.82
C ALA A 152 -3.66 -3.26 8.04
N SER A 153 -4.04 -2.00 7.86
CA SER A 153 -5.15 -1.61 7.01
C SER A 153 -4.74 -0.40 6.15
N GLY A 154 -5.34 -0.24 4.98
CA GLY A 154 -5.00 0.87 4.10
C GLY A 154 -6.07 1.18 3.07
N ILE A 155 -6.00 2.38 2.51
CA ILE A 155 -6.75 2.83 1.34
C ILE A 155 -5.85 2.68 0.12
N TYR A 156 -6.25 1.82 -0.79
CA TYR A 156 -5.53 1.53 -2.02
C TYR A 156 -6.31 2.05 -3.23
N ASP A 157 -5.71 2.98 -3.99
CA ASP A 157 -6.23 3.42 -5.29
C ASP A 157 -5.92 2.36 -6.35
N ILE A 158 -6.98 1.73 -6.83
CA ILE A 158 -6.92 0.57 -7.72
C ILE A 158 -6.44 0.95 -9.13
N GLU A 159 -6.86 2.12 -9.63
CA GLU A 159 -6.55 2.57 -11.00
C GLU A 159 -5.12 3.11 -11.12
N ASN A 160 -4.57 3.64 -10.02
CA ASN A 160 -3.26 4.26 -9.97
C ASN A 160 -2.20 3.42 -9.24
N ASP A 161 -2.57 2.27 -8.68
CA ASP A 161 -1.68 1.36 -7.91
C ASP A 161 -1.02 2.03 -6.69
N MET A 162 -1.68 3.03 -6.08
CA MET A 162 -1.13 3.81 -4.96
C MET A 162 -1.76 3.43 -3.62
N MET A 163 -0.94 3.18 -2.61
CA MET A 163 -1.40 3.14 -1.21
C MET A 163 -1.54 4.60 -0.73
N ILE A 164 -2.78 5.11 -0.71
CA ILE A 164 -3.05 6.52 -0.36
C ILE A 164 -2.68 6.79 1.09
N THR A 165 -3.13 5.93 1.99
CA THR A 165 -2.79 5.96 3.41
C THR A 165 -2.88 4.57 4.00
N SER A 166 -2.20 4.35 5.12
CA SER A 166 -2.21 3.06 5.81
C SER A 166 -1.97 3.22 7.31
N ILE A 167 -2.35 2.20 8.06
CA ILE A 167 -2.19 2.12 9.51
C ILE A 167 -1.73 0.71 9.86
N ILE A 168 -0.75 0.60 10.77
CA ILE A 168 -0.44 -0.63 11.48
C ILE A 168 -0.85 -0.47 12.95
N THR A 169 -1.57 -1.42 13.48
CA THR A 169 -2.16 -1.33 14.81
C THR A 169 -2.26 -2.71 15.48
N ARG A 170 -2.84 -2.74 16.68
CA ARG A 170 -3.06 -3.99 17.42
C ARG A 170 -3.92 -4.95 16.63
N TYR A 171 -3.56 -6.23 16.71
CA TYR A 171 -4.19 -7.34 15.97
C TYR A 171 -5.71 -7.44 16.17
N ASN A 172 -6.19 -7.12 17.37
CA ASN A 172 -7.60 -7.25 17.75
C ASN A 172 -8.41 -5.96 17.61
N ASN A 173 -7.87 -4.91 16.99
CA ASN A 173 -8.61 -3.68 16.74
C ASN A 173 -9.71 -3.91 15.68
N SER A 174 -10.78 -3.13 15.77
CA SER A 174 -11.89 -3.18 14.82
C SER A 174 -11.47 -2.63 13.46
N GLU A 175 -11.57 -3.44 12.40
CA GLU A 175 -11.31 -3.01 11.03
C GLU A 175 -12.18 -1.82 10.62
N ARG A 176 -13.41 -1.74 11.14
CA ARG A 176 -14.34 -0.66 10.83
C ARG A 176 -13.90 0.67 11.46
N ASP A 177 -13.40 0.63 12.71
CA ASP A 177 -12.89 1.84 13.38
C ASP A 177 -11.61 2.34 12.69
N ILE A 178 -10.75 1.42 12.26
CA ILE A 178 -9.57 1.75 11.48
C ILE A 178 -9.97 2.34 10.12
N ALA A 179 -11.02 1.83 9.46
CA ALA A 179 -11.50 2.39 8.21
C ALA A 179 -11.99 3.84 8.39
N ILE A 180 -12.64 4.17 9.51
CA ILE A 180 -13.01 5.55 9.85
C ILE A 180 -11.76 6.42 9.98
N GLU A 181 -10.74 5.98 10.70
CA GLU A 181 -9.48 6.72 10.85
C GLU A 181 -8.77 6.94 9.50
N LEU A 182 -8.75 5.93 8.64
CA LEU A 182 -8.19 6.02 7.29
C LEU A 182 -8.95 7.03 6.42
N ILE A 183 -10.28 7.05 6.51
CA ILE A 183 -11.11 8.00 5.77
C ILE A 183 -10.90 9.42 6.29
N GLU A 184 -10.74 9.63 7.60
CA GLU A 184 -10.39 10.96 8.13
C GLU A 184 -9.02 11.44 7.58
N LYS A 185 -8.03 10.57 7.50
CA LYS A 185 -6.74 10.89 6.84
C LYS A 185 -6.91 11.20 5.35
N LEU A 186 -7.76 10.46 4.64
CA LEU A 186 -8.09 10.73 3.24
C LEU A 186 -8.70 12.12 3.07
N LYS A 187 -9.59 12.54 3.98
CA LYS A 187 -10.21 13.87 3.96
C LYS A 187 -9.18 14.98 4.13
N LEU A 188 -8.15 14.78 4.96
CA LEU A 188 -7.04 15.75 5.12
C LEU A 188 -6.20 15.89 3.85
N LEU A 189 -6.06 14.83 3.06
CA LEU A 189 -5.38 14.87 1.75
C LEU A 189 -6.24 15.48 0.63
N GLY A 190 -7.49 15.82 0.93
CA GLY A 190 -8.48 16.34 -0.01
C GLY A 190 -9.22 15.25 -0.77
N LEU A 191 -10.54 15.30 -0.69
CA LEU A 191 -11.43 14.40 -1.43
C LEU A 191 -11.38 14.72 -2.93
N LYS A 192 -11.37 13.65 -3.75
CA LYS A 192 -11.26 13.70 -5.21
C LYS A 192 -12.41 12.92 -5.87
N ASN A 193 -13.66 13.11 -5.39
CA ASN A 193 -14.80 12.30 -5.79
C ASN A 193 -14.52 10.80 -5.54
N ASP A 194 -14.26 10.48 -4.28
CA ASP A 194 -13.86 9.13 -3.88
C ASP A 194 -15.02 8.15 -3.94
N LEU A 195 -14.76 6.99 -4.52
CA LEU A 195 -15.60 5.81 -4.45
C LEU A 195 -14.81 4.69 -3.80
N ILE A 196 -15.25 4.25 -2.62
CA ILE A 196 -14.55 3.24 -1.84
C ILE A 196 -15.32 1.92 -1.88
N LEU A 197 -14.59 0.85 -2.19
CA LEU A 197 -15.09 -0.51 -2.21
C LEU A 197 -14.80 -1.19 -0.86
N PHE A 198 -15.84 -1.80 -0.27
CA PHE A 198 -15.73 -2.51 1.01
C PHE A 198 -16.23 -3.94 0.87
N ASP A 199 -15.65 -4.83 1.64
CA ASP A 199 -16.11 -6.19 1.74
C ASP A 199 -17.30 -6.35 2.70
N ARG A 200 -17.75 -7.59 2.91
CA ARG A 200 -18.91 -7.92 3.76
C ARG A 200 -18.67 -7.68 5.27
N GLY A 201 -17.44 -7.47 5.71
CA GLY A 201 -17.09 -7.24 7.11
C GLY A 201 -17.41 -5.80 7.58
N TYR A 202 -17.43 -4.85 6.66
CA TYR A 202 -17.58 -3.42 7.00
C TYR A 202 -19.01 -2.92 7.18
N PRO A 203 -20.04 -3.37 6.45
CA PRO A 203 -21.36 -2.77 6.51
C PRO A 203 -21.97 -2.79 7.93
N SER A 204 -22.40 -1.62 8.39
CA SER A 204 -23.28 -1.44 9.54
C SER A 204 -24.08 -0.16 9.35
N ALA A 205 -25.21 -0.02 10.06
CA ALA A 205 -26.01 1.19 9.97
C ALA A 205 -25.20 2.44 10.31
N GLY A 206 -24.46 2.43 11.42
CA GLY A 206 -23.63 3.55 11.84
C GLY A 206 -22.51 3.88 10.85
N PHE A 207 -21.88 2.86 10.22
CA PHE A 207 -20.83 3.09 9.23
C PHE A 207 -21.37 3.69 7.93
N ILE A 208 -22.57 3.27 7.48
CA ILE A 208 -23.24 3.90 6.33
C ILE A 208 -23.55 5.37 6.65
N LEU A 209 -24.12 5.66 7.83
CA LEU A 209 -24.40 7.03 8.24
C LEU A 209 -23.12 7.89 8.29
N TYR A 210 -22.01 7.34 8.76
CA TYR A 210 -20.71 8.02 8.77
C TYR A 210 -20.25 8.35 7.33
N LEU A 211 -20.34 7.43 6.39
CA LEU A 211 -19.94 7.64 5.00
C LEU A 211 -20.81 8.70 4.31
N GLU A 212 -22.12 8.67 4.53
CA GLU A 212 -23.05 9.70 4.03
C GLU A 212 -22.72 11.10 4.59
N ASN A 213 -22.51 11.20 5.89
CA ASN A 213 -22.10 12.45 6.53
C ASN A 213 -20.74 12.96 6.02
N SER A 214 -19.84 12.06 5.66
CA SER A 214 -18.50 12.34 5.13
C SER A 214 -18.49 12.61 3.62
N ARG A 215 -19.63 12.47 2.92
CA ARG A 215 -19.76 12.63 1.46
C ARG A 215 -18.85 11.68 0.67
N ILE A 216 -18.67 10.46 1.18
CA ILE A 216 -17.89 9.39 0.53
C ILE A 216 -18.87 8.50 -0.25
N ASN A 217 -18.58 8.29 -1.55
CA ASN A 217 -19.30 7.29 -2.30
C ASN A 217 -18.76 5.90 -1.93
N TYR A 218 -19.67 4.95 -1.82
CA TYR A 218 -19.31 3.58 -1.43
C TYR A 218 -19.99 2.53 -2.31
N LEU A 219 -19.37 1.38 -2.42
CA LEU A 219 -19.97 0.15 -2.91
C LEU A 219 -19.57 -0.98 -1.96
N MET A 220 -20.56 -1.62 -1.34
CA MET A 220 -20.36 -2.63 -0.31
C MET A 220 -21.11 -3.91 -0.63
N ARG A 221 -20.48 -5.04 -0.35
CA ARG A 221 -21.17 -6.33 -0.31
C ARG A 221 -21.83 -6.49 1.05
N VAL A 222 -23.08 -6.92 1.05
CA VAL A 222 -23.85 -7.15 2.30
C VAL A 222 -24.44 -8.56 2.28
N SER A 223 -24.84 -9.05 3.47
CA SER A 223 -25.66 -10.25 3.53
C SER A 223 -27.09 -9.95 3.07
N SER A 224 -27.80 -10.95 2.57
CA SER A 224 -29.20 -10.80 2.17
C SER A 224 -30.13 -10.39 3.32
N GLN A 225 -29.71 -10.58 4.56
CA GLN A 225 -30.45 -10.21 5.78
C GLN A 225 -30.00 -8.88 6.40
N PHE A 226 -29.12 -8.17 5.73
CA PHE A 226 -28.64 -6.86 6.18
C PHE A 226 -29.76 -5.82 6.09
N LEU A 227 -30.16 -5.19 7.15
CA LEU A 227 -31.24 -4.22 7.27
C LEU A 227 -32.58 -4.66 6.63
N LYS A 228 -33.70 -4.49 7.29
CA LYS A 228 -35.04 -4.91 6.82
C LYS A 228 -35.38 -4.37 5.42
N ALA A 229 -35.08 -3.09 5.17
CA ALA A 229 -35.36 -2.47 3.88
C ALA A 229 -34.54 -3.08 2.74
N VAL A 230 -33.25 -3.41 2.97
CA VAL A 230 -32.39 -4.08 1.99
C VAL A 230 -32.87 -5.51 1.73
N ASN A 231 -33.27 -6.24 2.78
CA ASN A 231 -33.84 -7.58 2.64
C ASN A 231 -35.19 -7.56 1.90
N GLY A 232 -36.00 -6.53 2.11
CA GLY A 232 -37.29 -6.33 1.42
C GLY A 232 -37.15 -5.93 -0.06
N ALA A 233 -36.00 -5.44 -0.49
CA ALA A 233 -35.73 -5.09 -1.90
C ALA A 233 -35.60 -6.35 -2.74
N LYS A 234 -36.63 -6.69 -3.54
CA LYS A 234 -36.68 -7.91 -4.36
C LYS A 234 -36.29 -7.69 -5.83
N LYS A 235 -36.29 -6.45 -6.30
CA LYS A 235 -35.87 -6.13 -7.67
C LYS A 235 -34.35 -6.20 -7.79
N THR A 236 -33.87 -6.51 -8.96
CA THR A 236 -32.44 -6.61 -9.27
C THR A 236 -31.70 -5.28 -9.07
N ASP A 237 -32.39 -4.16 -9.23
CA ASP A 237 -31.87 -2.80 -9.02
C ASP A 237 -33.00 -1.96 -8.43
N GLN A 238 -32.86 -1.50 -7.20
CA GLN A 238 -33.89 -0.81 -6.46
C GLN A 238 -33.30 0.18 -5.47
N ILE A 239 -33.91 1.37 -5.38
CA ILE A 239 -33.61 2.34 -4.32
C ILE A 239 -34.56 2.10 -3.15
N VAL A 240 -34.02 2.02 -1.96
CA VAL A 240 -34.77 1.89 -0.70
C VAL A 240 -34.41 3.04 0.24
N GLU A 241 -35.32 3.37 1.13
CA GLU A 241 -35.09 4.32 2.22
C GLU A 241 -34.90 3.56 3.52
N VAL A 242 -33.88 3.95 4.27
CA VAL A 242 -33.50 3.38 5.56
C VAL A 242 -33.45 4.49 6.60
N LYS A 243 -34.13 4.31 7.72
CA LYS A 243 -34.02 5.25 8.84
C LYS A 243 -32.88 4.80 9.75
N ILE A 244 -31.84 5.64 9.91
CA ILE A 244 -30.69 5.42 10.78
C ILE A 244 -30.52 6.66 11.67
N ASP A 245 -30.54 6.49 12.96
CA ASP A 245 -30.43 7.56 13.98
C ASP A 245 -31.29 8.80 13.66
N GLY A 246 -32.56 8.54 13.29
CA GLY A 246 -33.51 9.59 12.96
C GLY A 246 -33.41 10.16 11.53
N LYS A 247 -32.32 9.91 10.82
CA LYS A 247 -32.12 10.35 9.42
C LYS A 247 -32.63 9.32 8.43
N ILE A 248 -33.25 9.79 7.35
CA ILE A 248 -33.63 8.95 6.21
C ILE A 248 -32.49 8.96 5.20
N ILE A 249 -31.96 7.79 4.90
CA ILE A 249 -30.87 7.56 3.95
C ILE A 249 -31.42 6.75 2.79
N ARG A 250 -31.12 7.19 1.57
CA ARG A 250 -31.43 6.44 0.36
C ARG A 250 -30.27 5.53 0.01
N ILE A 251 -30.56 4.26 -0.24
CA ILE A 251 -29.57 3.24 -0.61
C ILE A 251 -30.04 2.55 -1.88
N ARG A 252 -29.17 2.43 -2.87
CA ARG A 252 -29.40 1.63 -4.06
C ARG A 252 -28.95 0.20 -3.76
N VAL A 253 -29.86 -0.74 -3.91
CA VAL A 253 -29.65 -2.18 -3.69
C VAL A 253 -29.55 -2.87 -5.03
N LEU A 254 -28.50 -3.63 -5.25
CA LEU A 254 -28.25 -4.40 -6.47
C LEU A 254 -28.19 -5.88 -6.12
N ARG A 255 -28.98 -6.71 -6.78
CA ARG A 255 -29.03 -8.16 -6.57
C ARG A 255 -28.77 -8.89 -7.88
N PHE A 256 -27.88 -9.87 -7.84
CA PHE A 256 -27.58 -10.72 -8.98
C PHE A 256 -27.04 -12.08 -8.55
N MET A 257 -27.19 -13.06 -9.41
CA MET A 257 -26.62 -14.39 -9.22
C MET A 257 -25.19 -14.41 -9.72
N LEU A 258 -24.29 -15.00 -8.92
CA LEU A 258 -22.96 -15.38 -9.37
C LEU A 258 -23.01 -16.68 -10.17
N ASP A 259 -21.98 -16.96 -10.96
CA ASP A 259 -21.86 -18.20 -11.73
C ASP A 259 -21.86 -19.46 -10.84
N SER A 260 -21.53 -19.29 -9.55
CA SER A 260 -21.61 -20.32 -8.51
C SER A 260 -23.04 -20.62 -8.01
N GLY A 261 -24.06 -19.92 -8.50
CA GLY A 261 -25.44 -20.04 -8.02
C GLY A 261 -25.74 -19.31 -6.70
N ILE A 262 -24.78 -18.53 -6.18
CA ILE A 262 -24.97 -17.74 -4.95
C ILE A 262 -25.46 -16.35 -5.30
N GLU A 263 -26.53 -15.88 -4.59
CA GLU A 263 -26.98 -14.51 -4.73
C GLU A 263 -25.97 -13.55 -4.08
N GLU A 264 -25.56 -12.53 -4.82
CA GLU A 264 -24.76 -11.43 -4.31
C GLU A 264 -25.61 -10.17 -4.18
N VAL A 265 -25.50 -9.51 -3.03
CA VAL A 265 -26.20 -8.25 -2.75
C VAL A 265 -25.17 -7.15 -2.51
N LEU A 266 -25.24 -6.13 -3.35
CA LEU A 266 -24.42 -4.91 -3.19
C LEU A 266 -25.31 -3.74 -2.80
N ILE A 267 -24.75 -2.82 -2.02
CA ILE A 267 -25.37 -1.54 -1.67
C ILE A 267 -24.45 -0.38 -2.02
N THR A 268 -25.04 0.73 -2.44
CA THR A 268 -24.29 1.94 -2.84
C THR A 268 -25.13 3.20 -2.67
N ASN A 269 -24.47 4.35 -2.54
CA ASN A 269 -25.09 5.67 -2.65
C ASN A 269 -24.89 6.32 -4.03
N ILE A 270 -24.50 5.55 -5.04
CA ILE A 270 -24.40 6.02 -6.43
C ILE A 270 -25.75 5.79 -7.12
N PHE A 271 -26.45 6.89 -7.43
CA PHE A 271 -27.79 6.86 -8.05
C PHE A 271 -27.76 7.13 -9.56
N ASP A 272 -26.57 7.24 -10.16
CA ASP A 272 -26.41 7.41 -11.59
C ASP A 272 -27.02 6.22 -12.36
N LYS A 273 -28.05 6.51 -13.15
CA LYS A 273 -28.75 5.48 -13.95
C LYS A 273 -27.95 4.98 -15.14
N SER A 274 -26.88 5.68 -15.54
CA SER A 274 -25.97 5.23 -16.59
C SER A 274 -25.14 4.01 -16.15
N LEU A 275 -25.01 3.80 -14.83
CA LEU A 275 -24.36 2.64 -14.23
C LEU A 275 -25.38 1.56 -13.95
N GLY A 276 -25.34 0.46 -14.70
CA GLY A 276 -26.20 -0.71 -14.50
C GLY A 276 -25.53 -1.81 -13.65
N ILE A 277 -26.26 -2.88 -13.37
CA ILE A 277 -25.79 -4.03 -12.58
C ILE A 277 -24.47 -4.59 -13.13
N LYS A 278 -24.32 -4.69 -14.46
CA LYS A 278 -23.10 -5.18 -15.11
C LYS A 278 -21.88 -4.32 -14.75
N ASP A 279 -22.06 -3.00 -14.67
CA ASP A 279 -20.99 -2.07 -14.31
C ASP A 279 -20.61 -2.24 -12.83
N PHE A 280 -21.60 -2.32 -11.92
CA PHE A 280 -21.36 -2.54 -10.51
C PHE A 280 -20.75 -3.91 -10.21
N LYS A 281 -21.12 -4.96 -10.94
CA LYS A 281 -20.48 -6.28 -10.84
C LYS A 281 -19.00 -6.19 -11.20
N LYS A 282 -18.65 -5.56 -12.33
CA LYS A 282 -17.26 -5.34 -12.76
C LYS A 282 -16.49 -4.46 -11.77
N LEU A 283 -17.16 -3.41 -11.27
CA LEU A 283 -16.58 -2.47 -10.31
C LEU A 283 -16.25 -3.17 -8.99
N TYR A 284 -17.20 -3.93 -8.44
CA TYR A 284 -16.98 -4.65 -7.19
C TYR A 284 -15.88 -5.72 -7.33
N PHE A 285 -15.76 -6.35 -8.48
CA PHE A 285 -14.67 -7.30 -8.74
C PHE A 285 -13.29 -6.66 -8.62
N LYS A 286 -13.15 -5.37 -8.94
CA LYS A 286 -11.88 -4.62 -8.77
C LYS A 286 -11.44 -4.50 -7.30
N ARG A 287 -12.33 -4.70 -6.32
CA ARG A 287 -11.98 -4.72 -4.89
C ARG A 287 -10.84 -5.70 -4.57
N TRP A 288 -10.78 -6.83 -5.29
CA TRP A 288 -9.69 -7.79 -5.14
C TRP A 288 -8.30 -7.21 -5.40
N GLY A 289 -8.22 -6.03 -6.00
CA GLY A 289 -6.97 -5.31 -6.21
C GLY A 289 -6.20 -5.04 -4.92
N ILE A 290 -6.89 -4.75 -3.81
CA ILE A 290 -6.21 -4.53 -2.52
C ILE A 290 -5.64 -5.83 -1.93
N GLU A 291 -6.31 -6.97 -2.11
CA GLU A 291 -5.77 -8.27 -1.68
C GLU A 291 -4.51 -8.64 -2.48
N ILE A 292 -4.51 -8.35 -3.79
CA ILE A 292 -3.32 -8.50 -4.65
C ILE A 292 -2.20 -7.55 -4.20
N LYS A 293 -2.56 -6.33 -3.77
CA LYS A 293 -1.59 -5.37 -3.24
C LYS A 293 -0.94 -5.85 -1.95
N TYR A 294 -1.72 -6.41 -1.03
CA TYR A 294 -1.16 -7.04 0.18
C TYR A 294 -0.30 -8.27 -0.13
N ASP A 295 -0.67 -9.07 -1.13
CA ASP A 295 0.18 -10.17 -1.61
C ASP A 295 1.52 -9.64 -2.16
N GLU A 296 1.50 -8.55 -2.92
CA GLU A 296 2.72 -7.87 -3.40
C GLU A 296 3.58 -7.36 -2.24
N LEU A 297 2.97 -6.69 -1.26
CA LEU A 297 3.66 -6.19 -0.06
C LEU A 297 4.31 -7.33 0.74
N LYS A 298 3.60 -8.43 0.97
CA LYS A 298 4.10 -9.57 1.77
C LYS A 298 5.15 -10.41 1.04
N ASN A 299 4.90 -10.74 -0.22
CA ASN A 299 5.72 -11.72 -0.93
C ASN A 299 6.84 -11.12 -1.78
N ARG A 300 6.73 -9.85 -2.21
CA ARG A 300 7.73 -9.20 -3.08
C ARG A 300 8.50 -8.11 -2.35
N LEU A 301 7.80 -7.23 -1.64
CA LEU A 301 8.41 -6.20 -0.80
C LEU A 301 8.83 -6.75 0.56
N GLN A 302 8.33 -7.92 0.95
CA GLN A 302 8.66 -8.62 2.20
C GLN A 302 8.40 -7.76 3.44
N ILE A 303 7.23 -7.10 3.48
CA ILE A 303 6.83 -6.17 4.56
C ILE A 303 6.88 -6.82 5.96
N GLU A 304 6.80 -8.14 6.06
CA GLU A 304 6.89 -8.90 7.30
C GLU A 304 8.33 -9.26 7.70
N ASN A 305 9.34 -8.86 6.90
CA ASN A 305 10.76 -9.03 7.23
C ASN A 305 11.26 -7.83 8.05
N PHE A 306 10.73 -7.69 9.26
CA PHE A 306 11.07 -6.61 10.16
C PHE A 306 12.52 -6.71 10.63
N THR A 307 13.25 -5.58 10.59
CA THR A 307 14.67 -5.51 10.92
C THR A 307 14.93 -5.21 12.39
N GLY A 308 13.88 -5.09 13.20
CA GLY A 308 13.95 -4.86 14.64
C GLY A 308 12.79 -5.50 15.39
N ASP A 309 12.89 -5.48 16.72
CA ASP A 309 11.99 -6.15 17.67
C ASP A 309 11.36 -5.15 18.68
N THR A 310 11.25 -3.90 18.29
CA THR A 310 10.52 -2.86 19.03
C THR A 310 9.35 -2.35 18.19
N ALA A 311 8.31 -1.83 18.86
CA ALA A 311 7.16 -1.24 18.18
C ALA A 311 7.58 -0.17 17.19
N ILE A 312 8.46 0.75 17.60
CA ILE A 312 9.01 1.80 16.74
C ILE A 312 9.68 1.21 15.48
N ALA A 313 10.46 0.14 15.63
CA ALA A 313 11.13 -0.49 14.51
C ALA A 313 10.14 -1.14 13.52
N VAL A 314 9.12 -1.82 14.03
CA VAL A 314 8.04 -2.42 13.22
C VAL A 314 7.28 -1.35 12.45
N GLU A 315 6.88 -0.27 13.12
CA GLU A 315 6.18 0.85 12.48
C GLU A 315 7.03 1.54 11.41
N GLN A 316 8.31 1.79 11.69
CA GLN A 316 9.25 2.36 10.73
C GLN A 316 9.38 1.49 9.49
N ASP A 317 9.62 0.19 9.65
CA ASP A 317 9.77 -0.75 8.53
C ASP A 317 8.46 -0.88 7.74
N PHE A 318 7.31 -0.87 8.42
CA PHE A 318 6.01 -0.88 7.78
C PHE A 318 5.80 0.35 6.89
N TYR A 319 5.93 1.56 7.43
CA TYR A 319 5.68 2.79 6.66
C TYR A 319 6.75 3.02 5.59
N ALA A 320 8.00 2.61 5.82
CA ALA A 320 9.03 2.59 4.79
C ALA A 320 8.61 1.68 3.61
N SER A 321 8.03 0.51 3.89
CA SER A 321 7.54 -0.42 2.85
C SER A 321 6.35 0.16 2.07
N ILE A 322 5.47 0.91 2.73
CA ILE A 322 4.36 1.62 2.06
C ILE A 322 4.91 2.70 1.10
N TYR A 323 5.86 3.51 1.55
CA TYR A 323 6.54 4.48 0.69
C TYR A 323 7.19 3.79 -0.52
N LEU A 324 7.94 2.72 -0.29
CA LEU A 324 8.62 1.96 -1.35
C LEU A 324 7.64 1.32 -2.33
N SER A 325 6.46 0.90 -1.86
CA SER A 325 5.37 0.40 -2.71
C SER A 325 4.86 1.49 -3.67
N ASN A 326 4.71 2.73 -3.19
CA ASN A 326 4.28 3.85 -4.02
C ASN A 326 5.37 4.24 -5.04
N MET A 327 6.65 4.23 -4.65
CA MET A 327 7.76 4.42 -5.60
C MET A 327 7.81 3.32 -6.68
N ALA A 328 7.51 2.08 -6.30
CA ALA A 328 7.40 0.97 -7.25
C ALA A 328 6.21 1.15 -8.20
N ALA A 329 5.10 1.71 -7.73
CA ALA A 329 3.93 2.01 -8.57
C ALA A 329 4.25 3.08 -9.64
N LEU A 330 5.01 4.13 -9.29
CA LEU A 330 5.51 5.12 -10.27
C LEU A 330 6.37 4.46 -11.34
N ALA A 331 7.34 3.64 -10.94
CA ALA A 331 8.19 2.91 -11.88
C ALA A 331 7.37 1.95 -12.77
N LYS A 332 6.36 1.29 -12.21
CA LYS A 332 5.49 0.36 -12.92
C LYS A 332 4.64 1.08 -13.97
N ALA A 333 4.08 2.24 -13.63
CA ALA A 333 3.30 3.06 -14.56
C ALA A 333 4.16 3.51 -15.74
N GLU A 334 5.35 4.05 -15.48
CA GLU A 334 6.30 4.52 -16.49
C GLU A 334 6.81 3.38 -17.41
N ALA A 335 7.11 2.20 -16.82
CA ALA A 335 7.54 1.03 -17.58
C ALA A 335 6.40 0.47 -18.46
N ASN A 336 5.16 0.42 -17.96
CA ASN A 336 4.02 -0.03 -18.75
C ASN A 336 3.74 0.93 -19.91
N GLN A 337 3.80 2.24 -19.70
CA GLN A 337 3.66 3.23 -20.77
C GLN A 337 4.72 3.01 -21.89
N THR A 338 5.96 2.71 -21.51
CA THR A 338 7.03 2.38 -22.46
C THR A 338 6.72 1.08 -23.23
N ILE A 339 6.16 0.07 -22.55
CA ILE A 339 5.78 -1.21 -23.16
C ILE A 339 4.63 -1.00 -24.14
N ASP A 340 3.61 -0.24 -23.76
CA ASP A 340 2.44 0.06 -24.58
C ASP A 340 2.86 0.79 -25.87
N SER A 341 3.67 1.86 -25.76
CA SER A 341 4.19 2.59 -26.91
C SER A 341 5.05 1.71 -27.84
N ARG A 342 5.84 0.80 -27.28
CA ARG A 342 6.65 -0.15 -28.07
C ARG A 342 5.78 -1.18 -28.83
N ASN A 343 4.62 -1.52 -28.28
CA ASN A 343 3.72 -2.53 -28.82
C ASN A 343 2.59 -1.97 -29.68
N GLU A 344 2.48 -0.65 -29.74
CA GLU A 344 1.49 0.05 -30.57
C GLU A 344 1.59 -0.38 -32.03
N GLY A 345 0.45 -0.66 -32.66
CA GLY A 345 0.35 -1.12 -34.04
C GLY A 345 0.79 -2.57 -34.28
N LYS A 346 1.20 -3.33 -33.25
CA LYS A 346 1.56 -4.75 -33.39
C LYS A 346 0.39 -5.66 -33.15
N ASN A 347 0.16 -6.63 -34.02
CA ASN A 347 -0.86 -7.67 -33.82
C ASN A 347 -0.34 -8.74 -32.86
N LEU A 348 -0.40 -8.47 -31.54
CA LEU A 348 0.06 -9.37 -30.50
C LEU A 348 -1.12 -10.22 -29.98
N LYS A 349 -0.87 -11.50 -29.68
CA LYS A 349 -1.88 -12.40 -29.09
C LYS A 349 -2.41 -11.93 -27.73
N TYR A 350 -1.57 -11.24 -26.95
CA TYR A 350 -1.88 -10.71 -25.63
C TYR A 350 -1.36 -9.28 -25.48
N GLU A 351 -1.99 -8.51 -24.63
CA GLU A 351 -1.38 -7.32 -24.05
C GLU A 351 -0.28 -7.72 -23.07
N TYR A 352 0.72 -6.88 -22.90
CA TYR A 352 1.85 -7.14 -22.02
C TYR A 352 2.00 -6.05 -20.97
N LYS A 353 2.41 -6.46 -19.80
CA LYS A 353 2.80 -5.55 -18.72
C LYS A 353 4.16 -5.91 -18.15
N VAL A 354 4.74 -5.00 -17.39
CA VAL A 354 6.01 -5.23 -16.71
C VAL A 354 5.96 -6.42 -15.75
N ASN A 355 7.05 -7.17 -15.66
CA ASN A 355 7.21 -8.19 -14.63
C ASN A 355 7.52 -7.53 -13.28
N THR A 356 6.55 -7.51 -12.37
CA THR A 356 6.66 -6.84 -11.07
C THR A 356 7.81 -7.39 -10.21
N ASN A 357 8.14 -8.70 -10.30
CA ASN A 357 9.26 -9.28 -9.55
C ASN A 357 10.59 -8.66 -10.00
N ILE A 358 10.79 -8.54 -11.31
CA ILE A 358 12.00 -7.92 -11.87
C ILE A 358 12.04 -6.43 -11.53
N LEU A 359 10.91 -5.73 -11.65
CA LEU A 359 10.81 -4.31 -11.28
C LEU A 359 11.24 -4.09 -9.83
N ILE A 360 10.62 -4.79 -8.88
CA ILE A 360 10.94 -4.66 -7.44
C ILE A 360 12.39 -5.06 -7.17
N GLY A 361 12.88 -6.15 -7.79
CA GLY A 361 14.28 -6.56 -7.67
C GLY A 361 15.25 -5.47 -8.11
N LYS A 362 15.01 -4.84 -9.28
CA LYS A 362 15.84 -3.73 -9.79
C LYS A 362 15.76 -2.48 -8.92
N LEU A 363 14.57 -2.13 -8.41
CA LEU A 363 14.43 -1.01 -7.48
C LEU A 363 15.15 -1.26 -6.16
N LYS A 364 15.10 -2.48 -5.63
CA LYS A 364 15.84 -2.88 -4.41
C LYS A 364 17.34 -2.61 -4.54
N ASP A 365 17.91 -2.78 -5.72
CA ASP A 365 19.35 -2.58 -5.95
C ASP A 365 19.72 -1.11 -6.22
N SER A 366 18.77 -0.27 -6.60
CA SER A 366 19.10 1.00 -7.22
C SER A 366 18.41 2.23 -6.64
N LEU A 367 17.24 2.09 -5.98
CA LEU A 367 16.47 3.24 -5.51
C LEU A 367 17.28 4.10 -4.52
N VAL A 368 17.90 3.46 -3.52
CA VAL A 368 18.71 4.17 -2.52
C VAL A 368 19.95 4.79 -3.16
N LEU A 369 20.58 4.13 -4.12
CA LEU A 369 21.71 4.70 -4.87
C LEU A 369 21.29 5.97 -5.63
N MET A 370 20.10 5.97 -6.23
CA MET A 370 19.55 7.16 -6.90
C MET A 370 19.15 8.27 -5.89
N LEU A 371 18.66 7.89 -4.71
CA LEU A 371 18.40 8.84 -3.64
C LEU A 371 19.70 9.47 -3.10
N LEU A 372 20.82 8.77 -3.08
CA LEU A 372 22.11 9.24 -2.63
C LEU A 372 22.86 10.06 -3.70
N GLU A 373 22.68 9.77 -4.99
CA GLU A 373 23.41 10.44 -6.06
C GLU A 373 23.03 11.94 -6.16
N GLU A 374 24.01 12.82 -5.97
CA GLU A 374 23.79 14.27 -6.00
C GLU A 374 23.71 14.83 -7.42
N ASN A 375 24.49 14.24 -8.33
CA ASN A 375 24.54 14.70 -9.70
C ASN A 375 23.28 14.28 -10.48
N ILE A 376 22.47 15.27 -10.87
CA ILE A 376 21.21 15.07 -11.59
C ILE A 376 21.43 14.27 -12.90
N LYS A 377 22.48 14.57 -13.67
CA LYS A 377 22.76 13.87 -14.95
C LYS A 377 23.09 12.40 -14.73
N LYS A 378 23.89 12.10 -13.69
CA LYS A 378 24.21 10.71 -13.32
C LYS A 378 22.96 9.97 -12.85
N ARG A 379 22.16 10.58 -11.99
CA ARG A 379 20.89 10.03 -11.50
C ARG A 379 19.93 9.69 -12.64
N THR A 380 19.75 10.62 -13.59
CA THR A 380 18.92 10.41 -14.77
C THR A 380 19.46 9.28 -15.64
N LYS A 381 20.78 9.18 -15.81
CA LYS A 381 21.41 8.07 -16.56
C LYS A 381 21.17 6.73 -15.88
N MET A 382 21.33 6.65 -14.56
CA MET A 382 21.05 5.43 -13.78
C MET A 382 19.59 5.03 -13.93
N LEU A 383 18.66 5.97 -13.76
CA LEU A 383 17.23 5.71 -13.91
C LEU A 383 16.90 5.19 -15.30
N ASN A 384 17.35 5.87 -16.36
CA ASN A 384 17.08 5.46 -17.73
C ASN A 384 17.59 4.05 -18.04
N GLN A 385 18.76 3.69 -17.49
CA GLN A 385 19.31 2.34 -17.63
C GLN A 385 18.38 1.31 -16.97
N ILE A 386 17.99 1.55 -15.71
CA ILE A 386 17.16 0.64 -14.93
C ILE A 386 15.78 0.51 -15.57
N MET A 387 15.16 1.61 -16.00
CA MET A 387 13.85 1.59 -16.65
C MET A 387 13.87 0.81 -17.96
N ARG A 388 14.96 0.89 -18.75
CA ARG A 388 15.13 0.05 -19.95
C ARG A 388 15.20 -1.44 -19.59
N GLU A 389 15.93 -1.80 -18.53
CA GLU A 389 16.04 -3.18 -18.07
C GLU A 389 14.68 -3.70 -17.55
N ILE A 390 13.93 -2.89 -16.82
CA ILE A 390 12.60 -3.21 -16.33
C ILE A 390 11.63 -3.42 -17.50
N ALA A 391 11.57 -2.49 -18.47
CA ALA A 391 10.66 -2.55 -19.60
C ALA A 391 10.96 -3.68 -20.62
N ARG A 392 12.15 -4.28 -20.57
CA ARG A 392 12.46 -5.49 -21.36
C ARG A 392 11.79 -6.75 -20.79
N ASN A 393 11.51 -6.78 -19.52
CA ASN A 393 10.99 -7.95 -18.83
C ASN A 393 9.48 -7.85 -18.69
N THR A 394 8.75 -8.44 -19.61
CA THR A 394 7.29 -8.36 -19.69
C THR A 394 6.62 -9.70 -19.41
N VAL A 395 5.37 -9.63 -18.98
CA VAL A 395 4.49 -10.79 -18.82
C VAL A 395 3.17 -10.54 -19.56
N PRO A 396 2.56 -11.57 -20.19
CA PRO A 396 1.29 -11.42 -20.87
C PRO A 396 0.15 -11.22 -19.86
N ILE A 397 -0.79 -10.34 -20.20
CA ILE A 397 -2.06 -10.20 -19.51
C ILE A 397 -3.01 -11.26 -20.06
N ARG A 398 -3.47 -12.16 -19.19
CA ARG A 398 -4.41 -13.25 -19.53
C ARG A 398 -5.72 -13.01 -18.78
N PRO A 399 -6.72 -12.35 -19.40
CA PRO A 399 -7.93 -11.88 -18.71
C PRO A 399 -8.74 -12.99 -18.04
N GLU A 400 -8.79 -14.18 -18.64
CA GLU A 400 -9.65 -15.28 -18.17
C GLU A 400 -8.93 -16.32 -17.31
N ARG A 401 -7.69 -16.03 -16.89
CA ARG A 401 -6.94 -16.98 -16.07
C ARG A 401 -7.48 -16.99 -14.64
N SER A 402 -8.32 -17.96 -14.33
CA SER A 402 -8.70 -18.29 -12.96
C SER A 402 -7.83 -19.44 -12.44
N ASN A 403 -7.35 -19.32 -11.21
CA ASN A 403 -6.72 -20.43 -10.50
C ASN A 403 -7.73 -20.97 -9.48
N ILE A 404 -8.04 -22.25 -9.54
CA ILE A 404 -8.85 -22.92 -8.52
C ILE A 404 -8.12 -22.73 -7.16
N ARG A 405 -8.84 -22.14 -6.19
CA ARG A 405 -8.33 -22.03 -4.83
C ARG A 405 -8.16 -23.43 -4.26
N LYS A 406 -6.92 -23.91 -4.13
CA LYS A 406 -6.66 -25.15 -3.42
C LYS A 406 -6.99 -24.92 -1.95
N MET A 407 -8.13 -25.42 -1.50
CA MET A 407 -8.40 -25.58 -0.07
C MET A 407 -7.52 -26.74 0.41
N GLY A 408 -6.35 -26.43 0.89
CA GLY A 408 -5.38 -27.38 1.44
C GLY A 408 -4.82 -26.88 2.76
N LEU A 409 -4.24 -27.78 3.54
CA LEU A 409 -3.44 -27.45 4.71
C LEU A 409 -2.52 -26.25 4.37
N LYS A 410 -2.48 -25.25 5.25
CA LYS A 410 -1.61 -24.08 5.07
C LYS A 410 -0.20 -24.61 4.86
N ALA A 411 0.30 -24.54 3.63
CA ALA A 411 1.70 -24.83 3.35
C ALA A 411 2.55 -23.92 4.24
N ASN A 412 3.66 -24.46 4.76
CA ASN A 412 4.62 -23.63 5.46
C ASN A 412 4.91 -22.40 4.61
N LYS A 413 4.92 -21.22 5.22
CA LYS A 413 5.14 -19.92 4.57
C LYS A 413 6.40 -19.91 3.69
N TYR A 414 7.37 -20.76 4.03
CA TYR A 414 8.60 -20.94 3.29
C TYR A 414 8.68 -22.37 2.79
N SER A 415 8.85 -22.56 1.47
CA SER A 415 9.22 -23.84 0.92
C SER A 415 10.58 -24.25 1.51
N LEU A 416 10.64 -25.42 2.15
CA LEU A 416 11.89 -25.95 2.75
C LEU A 416 13.00 -26.14 1.71
N ASN A 417 12.66 -26.17 0.41
CA ASN A 417 13.59 -26.43 -0.70
C ASN A 417 14.04 -25.17 -1.45
N GLN A 418 13.56 -23.97 -1.07
CA GLN A 418 14.06 -22.73 -1.67
C GLN A 418 15.27 -22.20 -0.89
N LYS A 419 16.37 -21.95 -1.62
CA LYS A 419 17.50 -21.21 -1.06
C LYS A 419 16.99 -19.87 -0.54
N ARG A 420 17.07 -19.66 0.76
CA ARG A 420 16.85 -18.34 1.35
C ARG A 420 17.98 -17.43 0.86
N CYS A 421 17.66 -16.25 0.35
CA CYS A 421 18.65 -15.18 0.22
C CYS A 421 19.07 -14.82 1.64
N LEU A 422 20.30 -15.18 1.99
CA LEU A 422 20.92 -14.83 3.26
C LEU A 422 21.26 -13.34 3.26
#